data_1b1f85a082b9163785eb59774b169ef2
#
_entry.id   1b1f85a082b9163785eb59774b169ef2
#
_cell.length_a   1.000
_cell.length_b   1.000
_cell.length_c   1.000
_cell.angle_alpha   90.00
_cell.angle_beta   90.00
_cell.angle_gamma   90.00
#
_symmetry.space_group_name_H-M   'P 1'
#
loop_
_entity.id
_entity.type
_entity.pdbx_description
1 polymer ?
#
loop_
_entity_poly.entity_id
_entity_poly.type
_entity_poly.pdbx_seq_one_letter_code
_entity_poly.pdbx_strand_id
1 'polypeptide(L)'
;RDLVRSRGLGDVYKRQALKILPLLYLKATLLPPCEPIGEDEPEIFVTEEDYELIRRTVAGVLGAKDDYLEVFLPDMAYSDTPIKKCISEDLADIYQDLKDFISVFQLGLNETMNDSLVVCKEHFREFWGQRLVNTMRALHDVKYTPADDDEEEEMEDENSLL
;
A
#
# COMPACT_ATOMS: atom_id res chain seq x y z
N ARG A 1 26.05 13.75 2.63
CA ARG A 1 26.16 12.62 1.66
C ARG A 1 25.10 11.53 1.91
N ASP A 2 24.71 11.28 3.16
CA ASP A 2 23.75 10.20 3.50
C ASP A 2 22.30 10.56 3.15
N LEU A 3 21.89 11.81 3.23
CA LEU A 3 20.53 12.29 2.88
C LEU A 3 20.21 12.13 1.39
N VAL A 4 21.18 12.43 0.51
CA VAL A 4 21.01 12.27 -0.96
C VAL A 4 20.89 10.79 -1.33
N ARG A 5 21.61 9.91 -0.63
CA ARG A 5 21.55 8.45 -0.87
C ARG A 5 20.21 7.86 -0.39
N SER A 6 19.67 8.36 0.71
CA SER A 6 18.36 7.96 1.23
C SER A 6 17.22 8.40 0.30
N ARG A 7 17.27 9.64 -0.25
CA ARG A 7 16.29 10.12 -1.23
C ARG A 7 16.27 9.26 -2.49
N GLY A 8 17.43 8.91 -3.06
CA GLY A 8 17.53 8.05 -4.24
C GLY A 8 16.98 6.64 -4.03
N LEU A 9 17.16 6.05 -2.83
CA LEU A 9 16.62 4.73 -2.50
C LEU A 9 15.10 4.77 -2.37
N GLY A 10 14.53 5.79 -1.73
CA GLY A 10 13.09 5.99 -1.63
C GLY A 10 12.43 6.10 -3.00
N ASP A 11 13.04 6.79 -3.95
CA ASP A 11 12.50 6.94 -5.31
C ASP A 11 12.54 5.63 -6.10
N VAL A 12 13.54 4.79 -5.89
CA VAL A 12 13.60 3.43 -6.47
C VAL A 12 12.43 2.59 -5.95
N TYR A 13 12.16 2.59 -4.65
CA TYR A 13 11.05 1.84 -4.05
C TYR A 13 9.68 2.31 -4.56
N LYS A 14 9.43 3.61 -4.64
CA LYS A 14 8.19 4.18 -5.19
C LYS A 14 7.96 3.73 -6.63
N ARG A 15 9.00 3.77 -7.47
CA ARG A 15 8.93 3.32 -8.87
C ARG A 15 8.63 1.82 -8.98
N GLN A 16 9.19 1.01 -8.10
CA GLN A 16 8.97 -0.43 -8.09
C GLN A 16 7.55 -0.77 -7.62
N ALA A 17 7.07 -0.14 -6.55
CA ALA A 17 5.72 -0.32 -6.05
C ALA A 17 4.67 -0.03 -7.14
N LEU A 18 4.80 1.08 -7.86
CA LEU A 18 3.90 1.44 -8.97
C LEU A 18 3.92 0.46 -10.16
N LYS A 19 4.92 -0.40 -10.27
CA LYS A 19 4.94 -1.48 -11.26
C LYS A 19 4.29 -2.76 -10.74
N ILE A 20 4.46 -3.04 -9.44
CA ILE A 20 4.01 -4.30 -8.81
C ILE A 20 2.54 -4.23 -8.43
N LEU A 21 2.08 -3.11 -7.87
CA LEU A 21 0.70 -2.98 -7.39
C LEU A 21 -0.36 -3.19 -8.48
N PRO A 22 -0.23 -2.64 -9.70
CA PRO A 22 -1.16 -2.94 -10.80
C PRO A 22 -1.18 -4.42 -11.18
N LEU A 23 -0.01 -5.07 -11.17
CA LEU A 23 0.10 -6.50 -11.43
C LEU A 23 -0.58 -7.32 -10.33
N LEU A 24 -0.43 -6.93 -9.07
CA LEU A 24 -1.09 -7.56 -7.93
C LEU A 24 -2.61 -7.44 -8.06
N TYR A 25 -3.13 -6.26 -8.39
CA TYR A 25 -4.55 -6.05 -8.63
C TYR A 25 -5.08 -6.98 -9.73
N LEU A 26 -4.40 -7.01 -10.88
CA LEU A 26 -4.75 -7.90 -11.98
C LEU A 26 -4.76 -9.38 -11.55
N LYS A 27 -3.74 -9.82 -10.82
CA LYS A 27 -3.65 -11.20 -10.33
C LYS A 27 -4.78 -11.55 -9.37
N ALA A 28 -5.13 -10.64 -8.46
CA ALA A 28 -6.23 -10.83 -7.53
C ALA A 28 -7.58 -10.97 -8.24
N THR A 29 -7.82 -10.19 -9.30
CA THR A 29 -9.06 -10.30 -10.10
C THR A 29 -9.16 -11.61 -10.89
N LEU A 30 -8.04 -12.27 -11.15
CA LEU A 30 -7.97 -13.53 -11.88
C LEU A 30 -8.02 -14.78 -10.98
N LEU A 31 -8.14 -14.62 -9.67
CA LEU A 31 -8.28 -15.74 -8.76
C LEU A 31 -9.55 -16.57 -9.10
N PRO A 32 -9.43 -17.91 -9.14
CA PRO A 32 -10.56 -18.76 -9.48
C PRO A 32 -11.70 -18.64 -8.47
N PRO A 33 -12.95 -18.91 -8.87
CA PRO A 33 -14.03 -19.07 -7.91
C PRO A 33 -13.75 -20.29 -7.05
N CYS A 34 -13.88 -20.14 -5.75
CA CYS A 34 -13.72 -21.21 -4.77
C CYS A 34 -14.70 -20.99 -3.62
N GLU A 35 -15.11 -22.08 -3.01
CA GLU A 35 -15.98 -22.12 -1.85
C GLU A 35 -15.22 -22.70 -0.66
N PRO A 36 -15.52 -22.29 0.58
CA PRO A 36 -14.87 -22.86 1.75
C PRO A 36 -15.18 -24.35 1.90
N ILE A 37 -14.18 -25.10 2.36
CA ILE A 37 -14.29 -26.55 2.60
C ILE A 37 -14.35 -26.82 4.10
N GLY A 38 -13.54 -26.12 4.89
CA GLY A 38 -13.51 -26.22 6.35
C GLY A 38 -14.59 -25.39 7.03
N GLU A 39 -14.76 -25.63 8.33
CA GLU A 39 -15.67 -24.88 9.18
C GLU A 39 -14.96 -23.74 9.92
N ASP A 40 -13.64 -23.81 10.04
CA ASP A 40 -12.80 -22.87 10.78
C ASP A 40 -12.18 -21.82 9.86
N GLU A 41 -12.03 -20.60 10.39
CA GLU A 41 -11.26 -19.57 9.69
C GLU A 41 -9.77 -19.92 9.66
N PRO A 42 -9.06 -19.58 8.56
CA PRO A 42 -7.62 -19.78 8.46
C PRO A 42 -6.85 -19.05 9.55
N GLU A 43 -5.75 -19.64 9.98
CA GLU A 43 -4.88 -19.09 11.00
C GLU A 43 -4.23 -17.76 10.56
N ILE A 44 -4.09 -16.81 11.49
CA ILE A 44 -3.45 -15.53 11.28
C ILE A 44 -1.99 -15.63 11.74
N PHE A 45 -1.06 -15.25 10.89
CA PHE A 45 0.39 -15.31 11.13
C PHE A 45 1.05 -13.96 11.38
N VAL A 46 0.51 -12.90 10.79
CA VAL A 46 1.07 -11.55 10.94
C VAL A 46 0.73 -11.01 12.33
N THR A 47 1.76 -10.72 13.10
CA THR A 47 1.61 -10.09 14.42
C THR A 47 1.45 -8.57 14.27
N GLU A 48 0.98 -7.92 15.34
CA GLU A 48 0.94 -6.46 15.43
C GLU A 48 2.36 -5.84 15.27
N GLU A 49 3.38 -6.53 15.78
CA GLU A 49 4.78 -6.10 15.65
C GLU A 49 5.26 -6.14 14.20
N ASP A 50 4.92 -7.20 13.45
CA ASP A 50 5.22 -7.32 12.03
C ASP A 50 4.52 -6.23 11.22
N TYR A 51 3.24 -6.01 11.50
CA TYR A 51 2.46 -4.95 10.87
C TYR A 51 3.09 -3.57 11.10
N GLU A 52 3.37 -3.23 12.35
CA GLU A 52 3.98 -1.95 12.73
C GLU A 52 5.39 -1.76 12.16
N LEU A 53 6.17 -2.83 12.03
CA LEU A 53 7.48 -2.78 11.39
C LEU A 53 7.37 -2.35 9.92
N ILE A 54 6.45 -2.96 9.17
CA ILE A 54 6.21 -2.62 7.77
C ILE A 54 5.71 -1.19 7.64
N ARG A 55 4.69 -0.82 8.43
CA ARG A 55 4.12 0.52 8.42
C ARG A 55 5.18 1.61 8.67
N ARG A 56 5.99 1.45 9.72
CA ARG A 56 7.05 2.42 10.07
C ARG A 56 8.15 2.48 9.00
N THR A 57 8.50 1.34 8.42
CA THR A 57 9.52 1.29 7.36
C THR A 57 9.04 2.08 6.14
N VAL A 58 7.80 1.89 5.71
CA VAL A 58 7.21 2.62 4.58
C VAL A 58 7.07 4.10 4.90
N ALA A 59 6.55 4.45 6.08
CA ALA A 59 6.42 5.83 6.53
C ALA A 59 7.78 6.55 6.54
N GLY A 60 8.84 5.88 6.98
CA GLY A 60 10.21 6.41 6.98
C GLY A 60 10.75 6.69 5.56
N VAL A 61 10.35 5.89 4.57
CA VAL A 61 10.72 6.11 3.16
C VAL A 61 9.95 7.25 2.52
N LEU A 62 8.67 7.43 2.87
CA LEU A 62 7.79 8.42 2.28
C LEU A 62 7.89 9.79 2.97
N GLY A 63 8.17 9.81 4.28
CA GLY A 63 8.22 11.02 5.07
C GLY A 63 6.90 11.81 5.03
N ALA A 64 6.97 13.09 4.76
CA ALA A 64 5.80 13.96 4.65
C ALA A 64 4.84 13.60 3.52
N LYS A 65 5.30 12.80 2.54
CA LYS A 65 4.49 12.33 1.40
C LYS A 65 3.71 11.04 1.70
N ASP A 66 3.71 10.57 2.94
CA ASP A 66 2.95 9.39 3.37
C ASP A 66 1.43 9.66 3.45
N ASP A 67 1.05 10.89 3.72
CA ASP A 67 -0.33 11.29 3.89
C ASP A 67 -1.02 11.60 2.56
N TYR A 68 -2.29 11.17 2.43
CA TYR A 68 -3.16 11.57 1.32
C TYR A 68 -4.61 11.75 1.79
N LEU A 69 -5.46 12.33 0.95
CA LEU A 69 -6.86 12.55 1.25
C LEU A 69 -7.74 11.48 0.58
N GLU A 70 -8.58 10.84 1.39
CA GLU A 70 -9.61 9.92 0.89
C GLU A 70 -10.68 10.71 0.11
N VAL A 71 -11.09 10.21 -1.05
CA VAL A 71 -11.99 10.91 -1.96
C VAL A 71 -13.29 10.16 -2.30
N PHE A 72 -13.38 8.88 -1.93
CA PHE A 72 -14.52 8.02 -2.29
C PHE A 72 -15.34 7.56 -1.08
N LEU A 73 -15.58 8.45 -0.14
CA LEU A 73 -16.44 8.17 1.00
C LEU A 73 -17.89 8.59 0.69
N PRO A 74 -18.89 7.76 1.05
CA PRO A 74 -20.29 8.08 0.83
C PRO A 74 -20.70 9.42 1.46
N ASP A 75 -20.11 9.75 2.60
CA ASP A 75 -20.44 10.95 3.38
C ASP A 75 -19.73 12.22 2.88
N MET A 76 -18.79 12.12 1.93
CA MET A 76 -18.10 13.30 1.38
C MET A 76 -19.03 14.25 0.63
N ALA A 77 -20.19 13.78 0.18
CA ALA A 77 -21.21 14.65 -0.41
C ALA A 77 -21.86 15.60 0.64
N TYR A 78 -21.69 15.32 1.93
CA TYR A 78 -22.31 16.03 3.03
C TYR A 78 -21.32 16.60 4.06
N SER A 79 -20.03 16.31 3.89
CA SER A 79 -18.96 16.74 4.81
C SER A 79 -17.90 17.55 4.06
N ASP A 80 -17.59 18.73 4.56
CA ASP A 80 -16.53 19.59 4.05
C ASP A 80 -15.13 19.18 4.58
N THR A 81 -15.07 18.15 5.43
CA THR A 81 -13.81 17.72 6.05
C THR A 81 -13.32 16.44 5.39
N PRO A 82 -12.24 16.50 4.60
CA PRO A 82 -11.63 15.31 4.00
C PRO A 82 -11.00 14.41 5.09
N ILE A 83 -11.07 13.09 4.89
CA ILE A 83 -10.45 12.13 5.77
C ILE A 83 -9.01 11.89 5.30
N LYS A 84 -8.07 12.10 6.24
CA LYS A 84 -6.66 11.82 6.03
C LYS A 84 -6.39 10.31 6.13
N LYS A 85 -5.63 9.79 5.18
CA LYS A 85 -5.16 8.41 5.10
C LYS A 85 -3.65 8.39 4.93
N CYS A 86 -3.04 7.22 5.20
CA CYS A 86 -1.60 7.02 5.07
C CYS A 86 -1.29 5.89 4.08
N ILE A 87 -0.38 6.13 3.15
CA ILE A 87 0.11 5.11 2.21
C ILE A 87 0.75 3.95 2.98
N SER A 88 1.48 4.24 4.05
CA SER A 88 2.14 3.25 4.90
C SER A 88 1.16 2.30 5.57
N GLU A 89 0.01 2.79 6.04
CA GLU A 89 -1.05 1.96 6.60
C GLU A 89 -1.70 1.08 5.54
N ASP A 90 -2.06 1.64 4.40
CA ASP A 90 -2.66 0.87 3.30
C ASP A 90 -1.73 -0.25 2.82
N LEU A 91 -0.43 0.01 2.69
CA LEU A 91 0.54 -1.02 2.31
C LEU A 91 0.75 -2.08 3.40
N ALA A 92 0.70 -1.70 4.68
CA ALA A 92 0.76 -2.65 5.78
C ALA A 92 -0.48 -3.56 5.84
N ASP A 93 -1.66 -3.01 5.56
CA ASP A 93 -2.91 -3.78 5.46
C ASP A 93 -2.86 -4.79 4.30
N ILE A 94 -2.41 -4.36 3.13
CA ILE A 94 -2.21 -5.27 1.97
C ILE A 94 -1.18 -6.35 2.31
N TYR A 95 -0.09 -5.98 2.96
CA TYR A 95 0.94 -6.93 3.40
C TYR A 95 0.37 -7.98 4.36
N GLN A 96 -0.40 -7.57 5.35
CA GLN A 96 -1.00 -8.46 6.34
C GLN A 96 -1.87 -9.52 5.66
N ASP A 97 -2.82 -9.13 4.83
CA ASP A 97 -3.72 -10.04 4.13
C ASP A 97 -2.96 -11.02 3.23
N LEU A 98 -2.00 -10.52 2.45
CA LEU A 98 -1.22 -11.36 1.55
C LEU A 98 -0.25 -12.28 2.30
N LYS A 99 0.36 -11.81 3.38
CA LYS A 99 1.30 -12.61 4.17
C LYS A 99 0.58 -13.73 4.92
N ASP A 100 -0.58 -13.45 5.49
CA ASP A 100 -1.41 -14.48 6.12
C ASP A 100 -1.83 -15.53 5.10
N PHE A 101 -2.34 -15.14 3.94
CA PHE A 101 -2.65 -16.05 2.85
C PHE A 101 -1.45 -16.93 2.46
N ILE A 102 -0.28 -16.32 2.19
CA ILE A 102 0.92 -17.04 1.76
C ILE A 102 1.37 -18.02 2.85
N SER A 103 1.33 -17.62 4.12
CA SER A 103 1.77 -18.45 5.24
C SER A 103 0.91 -19.70 5.40
N VAL A 104 -0.42 -19.54 5.31
CA VAL A 104 -1.34 -20.70 5.35
C VAL A 104 -1.19 -21.58 4.10
N PHE A 105 -1.10 -20.94 2.92
CA PHE A 105 -0.97 -21.68 1.66
C PHE A 105 0.29 -22.54 1.62
N GLN A 106 1.39 -22.07 2.19
CA GLN A 106 2.67 -22.81 2.28
C GLN A 106 2.62 -24.04 3.19
N LEU A 107 1.63 -24.17 4.08
CA LEU A 107 1.44 -25.39 4.88
C LEU A 107 1.10 -26.60 4.02
N GLY A 108 0.56 -26.40 2.82
CA GLY A 108 0.34 -27.46 1.82
C GLY A 108 -0.83 -28.40 2.12
N LEU A 109 -1.72 -28.04 3.04
CA LEU A 109 -2.93 -28.80 3.34
C LEU A 109 -4.06 -28.32 2.42
N ASN A 110 -4.65 -29.23 1.65
CA ASN A 110 -5.62 -28.87 0.60
C ASN A 110 -6.79 -28.01 1.10
N GLU A 111 -7.36 -28.37 2.25
CA GLU A 111 -8.47 -27.64 2.86
C GLU A 111 -8.05 -26.21 3.25
N THR A 112 -7.00 -26.08 4.04
CA THR A 112 -6.52 -24.78 4.50
C THR A 112 -5.99 -23.90 3.36
N MET A 113 -5.38 -24.50 2.33
CA MET A 113 -4.96 -23.78 1.11
C MET A 113 -6.18 -23.19 0.39
N ASN A 114 -7.23 -23.99 0.21
CA ASN A 114 -8.47 -23.53 -0.42
C ASN A 114 -9.12 -22.42 0.40
N ASP A 115 -9.27 -22.61 1.70
CA ASP A 115 -9.98 -21.68 2.56
C ASP A 115 -9.20 -20.36 2.76
N SER A 116 -7.88 -20.44 2.80
CA SER A 116 -7.04 -19.22 2.79
C SER A 116 -7.19 -18.42 1.48
N LEU A 117 -7.38 -19.11 0.35
CA LEU A 117 -7.65 -18.44 -0.93
C LEU A 117 -9.03 -17.78 -0.94
N VAL A 118 -10.05 -18.44 -0.38
CA VAL A 118 -11.40 -17.86 -0.23
C VAL A 118 -11.32 -16.58 0.58
N VAL A 119 -10.70 -16.61 1.76
CA VAL A 119 -10.56 -15.46 2.65
C VAL A 119 -9.77 -14.33 1.98
N CYS A 120 -8.64 -14.64 1.35
CA CYS A 120 -7.83 -13.65 0.62
C CYS A 120 -8.65 -12.93 -0.46
N LYS A 121 -9.48 -13.67 -1.19
CA LYS A 121 -10.34 -13.14 -2.25
C LYS A 121 -11.49 -12.29 -1.70
N GLU A 122 -12.11 -12.70 -0.59
CA GLU A 122 -13.15 -11.92 0.09
C GLU A 122 -12.57 -10.61 0.63
N HIS A 123 -11.42 -10.67 1.30
CA HIS A 123 -10.73 -9.48 1.79
C HIS A 123 -10.27 -8.56 0.66
N PHE A 124 -9.87 -9.11 -0.50
CA PHE A 124 -9.60 -8.28 -1.68
C PHE A 124 -10.83 -7.46 -2.08
N ARG A 125 -11.99 -8.12 -2.16
CA ARG A 125 -13.25 -7.46 -2.54
C ARG A 125 -13.68 -6.40 -1.54
N GLU A 126 -13.52 -6.65 -0.25
CA GLU A 126 -14.09 -5.85 0.83
C GLU A 126 -13.13 -4.81 1.40
N PHE A 127 -11.82 -5.09 1.40
CA PHE A 127 -10.83 -4.28 2.09
C PHE A 127 -9.62 -3.91 1.24
N TRP A 128 -8.69 -4.86 1.05
CA TRP A 128 -7.37 -4.49 0.55
C TRP A 128 -7.33 -4.17 -0.95
N GLY A 129 -8.31 -4.57 -1.73
CA GLY A 129 -8.43 -4.17 -3.13
C GLY A 129 -8.66 -2.67 -3.27
N GLN A 130 -9.53 -2.08 -2.47
CA GLN A 130 -9.77 -0.64 -2.44
C GLN A 130 -8.53 0.13 -1.95
N ARG A 131 -7.87 -0.36 -0.90
CA ARG A 131 -6.64 0.23 -0.37
C ARG A 131 -5.51 0.21 -1.40
N LEU A 132 -5.39 -0.88 -2.16
CA LEU A 132 -4.43 -1.01 -3.23
C LEU A 132 -4.64 0.06 -4.32
N VAL A 133 -5.88 0.29 -4.75
CA VAL A 133 -6.21 1.33 -5.73
C VAL A 133 -5.89 2.72 -5.18
N ASN A 134 -6.27 3.00 -3.94
CA ASN A 134 -5.98 4.27 -3.28
C ASN A 134 -4.47 4.52 -3.15
N THR A 135 -3.72 3.50 -2.74
CA THR A 135 -2.26 3.56 -2.64
C THR A 135 -1.60 3.81 -4.00
N MET A 136 -2.07 3.14 -5.06
CA MET A 136 -1.56 3.38 -6.41
C MET A 136 -1.76 4.83 -6.84
N ARG A 137 -2.95 5.38 -6.60
CA ARG A 137 -3.25 6.78 -6.90
C ARG A 137 -2.36 7.73 -6.12
N ALA A 138 -2.25 7.52 -4.80
CA ALA A 138 -1.42 8.36 -3.94
C ALA A 138 0.07 8.29 -4.31
N LEU A 139 0.62 7.10 -4.58
CA LEU A 139 2.00 6.93 -5.03
C LEU A 139 2.26 7.52 -6.42
N HIS A 140 1.27 7.48 -7.31
CA HIS A 140 1.36 8.13 -8.61
C HIS A 140 1.53 9.64 -8.44
N ASP A 141 0.71 10.22 -7.58
CA ASP A 141 0.79 11.65 -7.27
C ASP A 141 2.14 12.02 -6.67
N VAL A 142 2.57 11.30 -5.63
CA VAL A 142 3.91 11.46 -5.02
C VAL A 142 5.07 11.38 -6.02
N LYS A 143 4.92 10.57 -7.07
CA LYS A 143 5.99 10.37 -8.07
C LYS A 143 6.01 11.47 -9.12
N TYR A 144 4.86 11.96 -9.55
CA TYR A 144 4.75 12.82 -10.72
C TYR A 144 4.41 14.27 -10.41
N THR A 145 4.06 14.58 -9.16
CA THR A 145 3.88 15.95 -8.71
C THR A 145 5.22 16.46 -8.16
N PRO A 146 5.83 17.50 -8.74
CA PRO A 146 7.02 18.14 -8.20
C PRO A 146 6.79 18.55 -6.74
N ALA A 147 7.80 18.46 -5.89
CA ALA A 147 7.75 19.11 -4.59
C ALA A 147 7.94 20.61 -4.80
N ASP A 148 7.14 21.43 -4.13
CA ASP A 148 7.29 22.90 -4.16
C ASP A 148 8.69 23.36 -3.70
N ASP A 149 9.43 22.49 -3.00
CA ASP A 149 10.81 22.74 -2.55
C ASP A 149 11.84 22.79 -3.69
N ASP A 150 11.56 22.20 -4.86
CA ASP A 150 12.49 22.22 -5.99
C ASP A 150 12.49 23.58 -6.71
N GLU A 151 11.41 24.37 -6.58
CA GLU A 151 11.32 25.73 -7.15
C GLU A 151 12.10 26.76 -6.31
N GLU A 152 12.26 26.56 -5.00
CA GLU A 152 13.04 27.45 -4.15
C GLU A 152 14.56 27.29 -4.36
N GLU A 153 15.05 26.08 -4.61
CA GLU A 153 16.48 25.84 -4.91
C GLU A 153 16.88 26.40 -6.29
N GLU A 154 16.01 26.34 -7.31
CA GLU A 154 16.29 26.95 -8.62
C GLU A 154 16.32 28.48 -8.57
N MET A 155 15.46 29.09 -7.73
CA MET A 155 15.46 30.56 -7.56
C MET A 155 16.64 31.09 -6.72
N GLU A 156 17.17 30.30 -5.79
CA GLU A 156 18.37 30.68 -5.02
C GLU A 156 19.64 30.59 -5.89
N ASP A 157 19.74 29.63 -6.80
CA ASP A 157 20.88 29.51 -7.71
C ASP A 157 20.91 30.60 -8.79
N GLU A 158 19.76 31.05 -9.30
CA GLU A 158 19.70 32.19 -10.23
C GLU A 158 20.08 33.52 -9.56
N ASN A 159 19.74 33.69 -8.27
CA ASN A 159 20.05 34.93 -7.55
C ASN A 159 21.50 34.99 -7.04
N SER A 160 22.22 33.86 -7.05
CA SER A 160 23.63 33.79 -6.66
C SER A 160 24.61 34.10 -7.81
N LEU A 161 24.10 34.26 -9.03
CA LEU A 161 24.88 34.54 -10.24
C LEU A 161 24.80 36.03 -10.69
N LEU A 162 24.13 36.88 -9.93
CA LEU A 162 24.11 38.33 -10.13
C LEU A 162 24.91 39.04 -9.04
#